data_791a4ed84093e31ca5002859c2325473
#
_entry.id   791a4ed84093e31ca5002859c2325473
#
_cell.length_a   1.000
_cell.length_b   1.000
_cell.length_c   1.000
_cell.angle_alpha   90.00
_cell.angle_beta   90.00
_cell.angle_gamma   90.00
#
_symmetry.space_group_name_H-M   'P 1'
#
loop_
_entity.id
_entity.type
_entity.pdbx_description
1 polymer ?
#
loop_
_entity_poly.entity_id
_entity_poly.type
_entity_poly.pdbx_seq_one_letter_code
_entity_poly.pdbx_strand_id
1 'polypeptide(L)'
;YYNPLIVDSLGESNITGYVTDIITDLAIEKLENRDKNKPFAMLVHHKAPHRNWMPNLKYLGIFKDRKFPLPETFYDDYSTRTAAA
;
A
#
# COMPACT_ATOMS: atom_id res chain seq x y z
N TYR A 1 -5.81 -6.96 -4.38
CA TYR A 1 -5.85 -6.31 -3.07
C TYR A 1 -6.34 -7.22 -1.95
N TYR A 2 -7.23 -8.16 -2.26
CA TYR A 2 -7.72 -9.15 -1.30
C TYR A 2 -7.24 -10.54 -1.66
N ASN A 3 -7.00 -11.35 -0.64
CA ASN A 3 -6.60 -12.76 -0.75
C ASN A 3 -5.39 -12.96 -1.68
N PRO A 4 -4.26 -12.29 -1.39
CA PRO A 4 -3.09 -12.36 -2.26
C PRO A 4 -2.46 -13.74 -2.24
N LEU A 5 -1.85 -14.11 -3.37
CA LEU A 5 -0.84 -15.14 -3.41
C LEU A 5 0.47 -14.54 -2.88
N ILE A 6 0.98 -15.12 -1.83
CA ILE A 6 2.29 -14.76 -1.23
C ILE A 6 3.29 -15.84 -1.62
N VAL A 7 4.47 -15.41 -2.03
CA VAL A 7 5.59 -16.29 -2.39
C VAL A 7 6.74 -16.04 -1.44
N ASP A 8 7.22 -17.07 -0.79
CA ASP A 8 8.38 -17.02 0.10
C ASP A 8 9.36 -18.18 -0.19
N SER A 9 10.34 -18.38 0.69
CA SER A 9 11.31 -19.46 0.55
C SER A 9 10.73 -20.88 0.73
N LEU A 10 9.52 -20.99 1.25
CA LEU A 10 8.81 -22.26 1.45
C LEU A 10 7.83 -22.58 0.31
N GLY A 11 7.56 -21.61 -0.56
CA GLY A 11 6.68 -21.77 -1.71
C GLY A 11 5.61 -20.70 -1.83
N GLU A 12 4.48 -21.08 -2.38
CA GLU A 12 3.35 -20.20 -2.66
C GLU A 12 2.18 -20.51 -1.72
N SER A 13 1.55 -19.48 -1.17
CA SER A 13 0.37 -19.62 -0.32
C SER A 13 -0.65 -18.51 -0.57
N ASN A 14 -1.93 -18.86 -0.62
CA ASN A 14 -3.01 -17.88 -0.63
C ASN A 14 -3.38 -17.49 0.81
N ILE A 15 -3.26 -16.21 1.14
CA ILE A 15 -3.60 -15.70 2.47
C ILE A 15 -4.90 -14.91 2.37
N THR A 16 -5.89 -15.29 3.17
CA THR A 16 -7.17 -14.57 3.22
C THR A 16 -7.02 -13.24 3.93
N GLY A 17 -7.46 -12.15 3.30
CA GLY A 17 -7.46 -10.82 3.90
C GLY A 17 -7.05 -9.72 2.93
N TYR A 18 -6.82 -8.54 3.47
CA TYR A 18 -6.39 -7.36 2.71
C TYR A 18 -4.86 -7.29 2.63
N VAL A 19 -4.32 -7.20 1.42
CA VAL A 19 -2.88 -7.34 1.17
C VAL A 19 -2.00 -6.38 1.96
N THR A 20 -2.46 -5.14 2.19
CA THR A 20 -1.69 -4.17 2.96
C THR A 20 -1.55 -4.59 4.43
N ASP A 21 -2.64 -5.09 5.03
CA ASP A 21 -2.61 -5.61 6.41
C ASP A 21 -1.69 -6.83 6.47
N ILE A 22 -1.85 -7.78 5.55
CA ILE A 22 -1.02 -9.00 5.47
C ILE A 22 0.47 -8.68 5.35
N ILE A 23 0.86 -7.78 4.43
CA ILE A 23 2.27 -7.39 4.25
C ILE A 23 2.80 -6.70 5.51
N THR A 24 1.97 -5.90 6.18
CA THR A 24 2.36 -5.23 7.44
C THR A 24 2.61 -6.26 8.54
N ASP A 25 1.71 -7.22 8.71
CA ASP A 25 1.82 -8.27 9.74
C ASP A 25 3.06 -9.14 9.49
N LEU A 26 3.31 -9.56 8.25
CA LEU A 26 4.53 -10.30 7.88
C LEU A 26 5.81 -9.48 8.14
N ALA A 27 5.79 -8.18 7.91
CA ALA A 27 6.93 -7.31 8.18
C ALA A 27 7.18 -7.18 9.69
N ILE A 28 6.13 -7.04 10.49
CA ILE A 28 6.22 -6.99 11.96
C ILE A 28 6.77 -8.32 12.49
N GLU A 29 6.22 -9.45 12.07
CA GLU A 29 6.70 -10.77 12.44
C GLU A 29 8.19 -10.93 12.14
N LYS A 30 8.63 -10.51 10.95
CA LYS A 30 10.04 -10.57 10.56
C LYS A 30 10.93 -9.69 11.45
N LEU A 31 10.44 -8.50 11.81
CA LEU A 31 11.16 -7.59 12.71
C LEU A 31 11.29 -8.16 14.14
N GLU A 32 10.24 -8.80 14.64
CA GLU A 32 10.22 -9.38 15.98
C GLU A 32 11.18 -10.59 16.08
N ASN A 33 11.19 -11.42 15.04
CA ASN A 33 11.96 -12.68 14.99
C ASN A 33 13.38 -12.53 14.46
N ARG A 34 13.84 -11.30 14.10
CA ARG A 34 15.20 -11.09 13.60
C ARG A 34 16.27 -11.32 14.65
N ASP A 35 17.45 -11.68 14.23
CA ASP A 35 18.65 -11.65 15.08
C ASP A 35 19.02 -10.20 15.43
N LYS A 36 18.80 -9.82 16.69
CA LYS A 36 19.03 -8.44 17.18
C LYS A 36 20.51 -8.07 17.24
N ASN A 37 21.42 -9.04 17.12
CA ASN A 37 22.87 -8.82 17.15
C ASN A 37 23.43 -8.54 15.74
N LYS A 38 22.61 -8.59 14.70
CA LYS A 38 23.04 -8.34 13.32
C LYS A 38 22.39 -7.08 12.76
N PRO A 39 23.13 -6.28 11.99
CA PRO A 39 22.52 -5.21 11.23
C PRO A 39 21.59 -5.80 10.18
N PHE A 40 20.50 -5.08 9.87
CA PHE A 40 19.57 -5.49 8.82
C PHE A 40 19.04 -4.29 8.05
N ALA A 41 18.52 -4.54 6.87
CA ALA A 41 17.72 -3.60 6.11
C ALA A 41 16.45 -4.31 5.64
N MET A 42 15.33 -3.60 5.66
CA MET A 42 14.04 -4.11 5.22
C MET A 42 13.34 -3.06 4.36
N LEU A 43 12.81 -3.49 3.22
CA LEU A 43 11.99 -2.66 2.35
C LEU A 43 10.57 -3.26 2.36
N VAL A 44 9.59 -2.45 2.75
CA VAL A 44 8.19 -2.86 2.80
C VAL A 44 7.42 -2.08 1.74
N HIS A 45 7.04 -2.76 0.67
CA HIS A 45 6.39 -2.15 -0.47
C HIS A 45 4.92 -2.60 -0.56
N HIS A 46 3.99 -1.67 -0.38
CA HIS A 46 2.57 -1.93 -0.52
C HIS A 46 2.10 -1.75 -1.96
N LYS A 47 1.09 -2.52 -2.37
CA LYS A 47 0.39 -2.34 -3.64
C LYS A 47 -0.41 -1.04 -3.66
N ALA A 48 -1.03 -0.67 -2.55
CA ALA A 48 -1.75 0.60 -2.43
C ALA A 48 -0.78 1.79 -2.49
N PRO A 49 -1.15 2.90 -3.12
CA PRO A 49 -2.43 3.27 -3.74
C PRO A 49 -2.52 3.00 -5.25
N HIS A 50 -1.89 1.97 -5.78
CA HIS A 50 -2.00 1.62 -7.20
C HIS A 50 -3.47 1.41 -7.63
N ARG A 51 -3.84 1.81 -8.87
CA ARG A 51 -5.14 1.40 -9.41
C ARG A 51 -5.22 -0.15 -9.42
N ASN A 52 -6.32 -0.67 -9.15
CA ASN A 52 -7.74 -0.35 -9.02
C ASN A 52 -8.18 0.14 -7.61
N TRP A 53 -7.48 1.01 -6.95
CA TRP A 53 -7.83 1.70 -5.68
C TRP A 53 -8.88 0.98 -4.83
N MET A 54 -8.60 -0.24 -4.42
CA MET A 54 -9.49 -1.03 -3.56
C MET A 54 -9.09 -0.82 -2.10
N PRO A 55 -9.80 0.02 -1.35
CA PRO A 55 -9.50 0.21 0.06
C PRO A 55 -9.92 -1.00 0.89
N ASN A 56 -9.35 -1.13 2.09
CA ASN A 56 -9.90 -2.05 3.06
C ASN A 56 -11.29 -1.57 3.48
N LEU A 57 -12.27 -2.49 3.49
CA LEU A 57 -13.68 -2.19 3.81
C LEU A 57 -13.85 -1.49 5.17
N LYS A 58 -12.99 -1.78 6.15
CA LYS A 58 -13.01 -1.12 7.47
C LYS A 58 -12.78 0.39 7.41
N TYR A 59 -12.24 0.93 6.30
CA TYR A 59 -11.94 2.35 6.14
C TYR A 59 -12.84 3.09 5.15
N LEU A 60 -13.79 2.41 4.50
CA LEU A 60 -14.64 3.03 3.46
C LEU A 60 -15.38 4.29 3.93
N GLY A 61 -15.74 4.36 5.21
CA GLY A 61 -16.54 5.45 5.75
C GLY A 61 -15.77 6.57 6.44
N ILE A 62 -14.44 6.43 6.66
CA ILE A 62 -13.72 7.37 7.55
C ILE A 62 -13.63 8.81 7.04
N PHE A 63 -13.81 9.01 5.74
CA PHE A 63 -13.73 10.33 5.10
C PHE A 63 -15.02 10.79 4.45
N LYS A 64 -16.14 10.06 4.62
CA LYS A 64 -17.41 10.35 3.91
C LYS A 64 -17.94 11.76 4.16
N ASP A 65 -17.69 12.32 5.34
CA ASP A 65 -18.17 13.66 5.74
C ASP A 65 -17.05 14.73 5.62
N ARG A 66 -15.87 14.35 5.09
CA ARG A 66 -14.73 15.26 4.98
C ARG A 66 -14.64 15.86 3.58
N LYS A 67 -14.65 17.19 3.50
CA LYS A 67 -14.28 17.90 2.28
C LYS A 67 -12.76 18.05 2.22
N PHE A 68 -12.17 17.64 1.12
CA PHE A 68 -10.75 17.87 0.86
C PHE A 68 -10.60 19.13 0.00
N PRO A 69 -9.70 20.07 0.36
CA PRO A 69 -9.43 21.23 -0.48
C PRO A 69 -8.83 20.75 -1.80
N LEU A 70 -9.29 21.35 -2.89
CA LEU A 70 -8.67 21.11 -4.19
C LEU A 70 -7.33 21.88 -4.27
N PRO A 71 -6.27 21.29 -4.82
CA PRO A 71 -5.05 22.04 -5.09
C PRO A 71 -5.30 23.11 -6.16
N GLU A 72 -4.54 24.21 -6.13
CA GLU A 72 -4.66 25.30 -7.11
C GLU A 72 -4.54 24.81 -8.56
N THR A 73 -3.74 23.78 -8.76
CA THR A 73 -3.50 23.16 -10.07
C THR A 73 -4.54 22.15 -10.51
N PHE A 74 -5.63 21.96 -9.75
CA PHE A 74 -6.64 20.94 -10.07
C PHE A 74 -7.33 21.14 -11.44
N TYR A 75 -7.51 22.42 -11.81
CA TYR A 75 -8.11 22.81 -13.08
C TYR A 75 -7.06 23.42 -14.06
N ASP A 76 -5.78 23.05 -13.89
CA ASP A 76 -4.71 23.49 -14.79
C ASP A 76 -5.02 23.02 -16.23
N ASP A 77 -4.93 23.92 -17.17
CA ASP A 77 -5.13 23.66 -18.60
C ASP A 77 -3.89 23.09 -19.31
N TYR A 78 -2.80 22.94 -18.56
CA TYR A 78 -1.50 22.45 -19.05
C TYR A 78 -0.86 23.26 -20.19
N SER A 79 -1.40 24.46 -20.51
CA SER A 79 -0.94 25.29 -21.64
C SER A 79 0.53 25.68 -21.58
N THR A 80 1.12 25.71 -20.38
CA THR A 80 2.53 26.04 -20.15
C THR A 80 3.44 24.81 -20.12
N ARG A 81 2.91 23.61 -20.31
CA ARG A 81 3.66 22.36 -20.20
C ARG A 81 4.09 21.82 -21.55
N THR A 82 5.12 20.97 -21.52
CA THR A 82 5.56 20.28 -22.73
C THR A 82 4.57 19.19 -23.14
N ALA A 83 4.63 18.73 -24.39
CA ALA A 83 3.75 17.67 -24.92
C ALA A 83 3.86 16.32 -24.18
N ALA A 84 4.85 16.17 -23.29
CA ALA A 84 5.06 14.97 -22.45
C ALA A 84 4.35 15.03 -21.10
N ALA A 85 3.65 16.12 -20.79
CA ALA A 85 2.92 16.32 -19.54
C ALA A 85 1.49 15.77 -19.60
#